data_a80e79f3c7cba7443be5af9f010e77f7
#
_entry.id   a80e79f3c7cba7443be5af9f010e77f7
#
_cell.length_a   1.000
_cell.length_b   1.000
_cell.length_c   1.000
_cell.angle_alpha   90.00
_cell.angle_beta   90.00
_cell.angle_gamma   90.00
#
_symmetry.space_group_name_H-M   'P 1'
#
loop_
_entity.id
_entity.type
_entity.pdbx_description
1 polymer ?
#
loop_
_entity_poly.entity_id
_entity_poly.type
_entity_poly.pdbx_seq_one_letter_code
_entity_poly.pdbx_strand_id
1 'polypeptide(L)'
;MRHPLHPMFVHFPIGLWTTSLAWDALSWWSLSYWCLAAGLVMALPAIGTGVHEFVRIEQGHPATGIALWHMSAMSSAAVLFLGSLLLRKPAAAPDSAAAVIALSLAGLACLIAGGLLASRLVYGHGVGMK
;
A
#
# COMPACT_ATOMS: atom_id res chain seq x y z
N MET A 1 8.65 -4.04 -25.75
CA MET A 1 7.77 -3.38 -24.78
C MET A 1 8.15 -3.87 -23.40
N ARG A 2 8.57 -3.00 -22.50
CA ARG A 2 8.81 -3.39 -21.11
C ARG A 2 7.48 -3.22 -20.38
N HIS A 3 6.86 -4.32 -19.96
CA HIS A 3 5.64 -4.27 -19.14
C HIS A 3 6.00 -3.71 -17.77
N PRO A 4 5.31 -2.67 -17.30
CA PRO A 4 5.54 -2.11 -15.98
C PRO A 4 5.08 -3.13 -14.92
N LEU A 5 6.02 -3.82 -14.27
CA LEU A 5 5.73 -4.86 -13.29
C LEU A 5 5.16 -4.27 -11.99
N HIS A 6 5.67 -3.10 -11.59
CA HIS A 6 5.22 -2.46 -10.37
C HIS A 6 3.70 -2.20 -10.33
N PRO A 7 3.06 -1.58 -11.35
CA PRO A 7 1.61 -1.42 -11.37
C PRO A 7 0.82 -2.73 -11.26
N MET A 8 1.34 -3.84 -11.80
CA MET A 8 0.69 -5.13 -11.66
C MET A 8 0.64 -5.61 -10.21
N PHE A 9 1.75 -5.47 -9.49
CA PHE A 9 1.84 -5.98 -8.12
C PHE A 9 1.13 -5.10 -7.10
N VAL A 10 1.07 -3.77 -7.28
CA VAL A 10 0.46 -2.86 -6.31
C VAL A 10 -1.05 -3.04 -6.16
N HIS A 11 -1.74 -3.56 -7.18
CA HIS A 11 -3.19 -3.78 -7.11
C HIS A 11 -3.58 -4.78 -6.01
N PHE A 12 -2.74 -5.79 -5.75
CA PHE A 12 -3.03 -6.81 -4.73
C PHE A 12 -3.04 -6.24 -3.32
N PRO A 13 -1.96 -5.58 -2.81
CA PRO A 13 -2.02 -5.00 -1.47
C PRO A 13 -3.09 -3.91 -1.35
N ILE A 14 -3.27 -3.05 -2.35
CA ILE A 14 -4.30 -2.01 -2.32
C ILE A 14 -5.69 -2.65 -2.17
N GLY A 15 -6.03 -3.63 -3.01
CA GLY A 15 -7.31 -4.31 -2.96
C GLY A 15 -7.53 -5.05 -1.64
N LEU A 16 -6.55 -5.82 -1.18
CA LEU A 16 -6.64 -6.61 0.06
C LEU A 16 -6.75 -5.73 1.30
N TRP A 17 -5.95 -4.67 1.42
CA TRP A 17 -6.00 -3.75 2.55
C TRP A 17 -7.31 -2.94 2.58
N THR A 18 -7.78 -2.48 1.42
CA THR A 18 -9.07 -1.77 1.33
C THR A 18 -10.23 -2.69 1.69
N THR A 19 -10.21 -3.94 1.19
CA THR A 19 -11.24 -4.94 1.50
C THR A 19 -11.24 -5.33 2.97
N SER A 20 -10.08 -5.33 3.65
CA SER A 20 -10.01 -5.60 5.08
C SER A 20 -10.87 -4.65 5.91
N LEU A 21 -10.94 -3.38 5.53
CA LEU A 21 -11.80 -2.38 6.19
C LEU A 21 -13.30 -2.68 6.00
N ALA A 22 -13.69 -3.23 4.83
CA ALA A 22 -15.06 -3.66 4.61
C ALA A 22 -15.43 -4.84 5.54
N TRP A 23 -14.52 -5.79 5.72
CA TRP A 23 -14.70 -6.90 6.68
C TRP A 23 -14.76 -6.41 8.12
N ASP A 24 -13.96 -5.41 8.49
CA ASP A 24 -14.03 -4.77 9.81
C ASP A 24 -15.39 -4.14 10.07
N ALA A 25 -15.97 -3.46 9.09
CA ALA A 25 -17.29 -2.87 9.19
C ALA A 25 -18.40 -3.91 9.42
N LEU A 26 -18.20 -5.14 8.94
CA LEU A 26 -19.09 -6.28 9.15
C LEU A 26 -18.74 -7.11 10.39
N SER A 27 -17.71 -6.72 11.14
CA SER A 27 -17.15 -7.48 12.26
C SER A 27 -16.65 -8.89 11.88
N TRP A 28 -16.25 -9.08 10.63
CA TRP A 28 -15.67 -10.31 10.12
C TRP A 28 -14.15 -10.31 10.29
N TRP A 29 -13.72 -10.33 11.54
CA TRP A 29 -12.34 -10.10 11.96
C TRP A 29 -11.33 -11.07 11.39
N SER A 30 -11.70 -12.34 11.24
CA SER A 30 -10.82 -13.35 10.64
C SER A 30 -10.52 -13.05 9.17
N LEU A 31 -11.53 -12.67 8.38
CA LEU A 31 -11.33 -12.30 6.98
C LEU A 31 -10.47 -11.03 6.86
N SER A 32 -10.75 -10.04 7.70
CA SER A 32 -9.93 -8.83 7.75
C SER A 32 -8.47 -9.14 8.07
N TYR A 33 -8.22 -10.00 9.08
CA TYR A 33 -6.86 -10.43 9.44
C TYR A 33 -6.11 -11.02 8.23
N TRP A 34 -6.73 -12.00 7.55
CA TRP A 34 -6.08 -12.68 6.43
C TRP A 34 -5.92 -11.79 5.19
N CYS A 35 -6.86 -10.86 4.94
CA CYS A 35 -6.70 -9.84 3.89
C CYS A 35 -5.50 -8.92 4.18
N LEU A 36 -5.33 -8.47 5.43
CA LEU A 36 -4.18 -7.67 5.82
C LEU A 36 -2.87 -8.45 5.67
N ALA A 37 -2.82 -9.69 6.17
CA ALA A 37 -1.64 -10.54 6.08
C ALA A 37 -1.25 -10.81 4.62
N ALA A 38 -2.21 -11.21 3.79
CA ALA A 38 -1.98 -11.46 2.37
C ALA A 38 -1.53 -10.18 1.64
N GLY A 39 -2.14 -9.04 1.96
CA GLY A 39 -1.76 -7.73 1.40
C GLY A 39 -0.31 -7.35 1.74
N LEU A 40 0.14 -7.60 2.98
CA LEU A 40 1.52 -7.35 3.40
C LEU A 40 2.52 -8.27 2.67
N VAL A 41 2.18 -9.54 2.48
CA VAL A 41 3.01 -10.46 1.68
C VAL A 41 3.11 -9.97 0.23
N MET A 42 1.99 -9.57 -0.36
CA MET A 42 1.95 -9.07 -1.74
C MET A 42 2.57 -7.67 -1.90
N ALA A 43 2.73 -6.92 -0.82
CA ALA A 43 3.46 -5.66 -0.83
C ALA A 43 4.97 -5.85 -1.08
N LEU A 44 5.55 -7.01 -0.73
CA LEU A 44 6.98 -7.27 -0.93
C LEU A 44 7.40 -7.18 -2.41
N PRO A 45 6.78 -7.89 -3.35
CA PRO A 45 7.11 -7.73 -4.77
C PRO A 45 6.76 -6.33 -5.31
N ALA A 46 5.72 -5.68 -4.80
CA ALA A 46 5.39 -4.30 -5.16
C ALA A 46 6.50 -3.34 -4.73
N ILE A 47 7.03 -3.46 -3.51
CA ILE A 47 8.16 -2.66 -3.02
C ILE A 47 9.40 -2.92 -3.87
N GLY A 48 9.75 -4.19 -4.10
CA GLY A 48 10.94 -4.55 -4.90
C GLY A 48 10.90 -3.96 -6.32
N THR A 49 9.76 -4.08 -6.99
CA THR A 49 9.59 -3.51 -8.33
C THR A 49 9.55 -1.98 -8.32
N GLY A 50 8.96 -1.37 -7.29
CA GLY A 50 8.95 0.09 -7.12
C GLY A 50 10.34 0.68 -6.90
N VAL A 51 11.16 0.06 -6.05
CA VAL A 51 12.57 0.44 -5.86
C VAL A 51 13.35 0.28 -7.17
N HIS A 52 13.13 -0.82 -7.89
CA HIS A 52 13.78 -1.05 -9.17
C HIS A 52 13.43 0.05 -10.22
N GLU A 53 12.20 0.51 -10.27
CA GLU A 53 11.80 1.62 -11.13
C GLU A 53 12.38 2.95 -10.66
N PHE A 54 12.40 3.18 -9.33
CA PHE A 54 12.95 4.40 -8.75
C PHE A 54 14.42 4.61 -9.10
N VAL A 55 15.26 3.58 -8.97
CA VAL A 55 16.71 3.69 -9.26
C VAL A 55 17.01 3.93 -10.75
N ARG A 56 16.02 3.80 -11.62
CA ARG A 56 16.13 4.10 -13.06
C ARG A 56 15.72 5.52 -13.43
N ILE A 57 15.22 6.30 -12.48
CA ILE A 57 14.95 7.72 -12.68
C ILE A 57 16.31 8.43 -12.81
N GLU A 58 16.49 9.17 -13.90
CA GLU A 58 17.73 9.94 -14.14
C GLU A 58 18.00 10.94 -13.01
N GLN A 59 19.26 11.09 -12.65
CA GLN A 59 19.67 12.05 -11.63
C GLN A 59 19.25 13.48 -12.02
N GLY A 60 18.65 14.19 -11.06
CA GLY A 60 18.14 15.55 -11.31
C GLY A 60 16.78 15.61 -12.00
N HIS A 61 16.15 14.46 -12.30
CA HIS A 61 14.82 14.45 -12.92
C HIS A 61 13.76 15.01 -11.95
N PRO A 62 12.83 15.87 -12.43
CA PRO A 62 11.80 16.49 -11.57
C PRO A 62 10.90 15.47 -10.84
N ALA A 63 10.73 14.27 -11.40
CA ALA A 63 9.95 13.20 -10.82
C ALA A 63 10.55 12.62 -9.53
N THR A 64 11.87 12.79 -9.28
CA THR A 64 12.56 12.17 -8.13
C THR A 64 11.93 12.56 -6.80
N GLY A 65 11.63 13.85 -6.60
CA GLY A 65 10.98 14.34 -5.39
C GLY A 65 9.58 13.74 -5.18
N ILE A 66 8.79 13.67 -6.25
CA ILE A 66 7.43 13.07 -6.20
C ILE A 66 7.53 11.57 -5.91
N ALA A 67 8.50 10.87 -6.51
CA ALA A 67 8.74 9.45 -6.26
C ALA A 67 9.11 9.18 -4.80
N LEU A 68 9.96 10.01 -4.19
CA LEU A 68 10.30 9.91 -2.76
C LEU A 68 9.07 10.09 -1.86
N TRP A 69 8.23 11.08 -2.14
CA TRP A 69 6.99 11.28 -1.39
C TRP A 69 6.01 10.12 -1.57
N HIS A 70 5.89 9.59 -2.80
CA HIS A 70 5.10 8.38 -3.06
C HIS A 70 5.62 7.19 -2.26
N MET A 71 6.91 6.91 -2.30
CA MET A 71 7.53 5.81 -1.53
C MET A 71 7.32 5.98 -0.02
N SER A 72 7.44 7.21 0.50
CA SER A 72 7.20 7.51 1.92
C SER A 72 5.75 7.25 2.31
N ALA A 73 4.78 7.70 1.49
CA ALA A 73 3.35 7.46 1.74
C ALA A 73 3.01 5.97 1.72
N MET A 74 3.54 5.21 0.74
CA MET A 74 3.29 3.77 0.61
C MET A 74 3.95 2.98 1.75
N SER A 75 5.17 3.36 2.15
CA SER A 75 5.85 2.74 3.30
C SER A 75 5.10 3.02 4.61
N SER A 76 4.61 4.23 4.80
CA SER A 76 3.77 4.59 5.96
C SER A 76 2.48 3.77 5.98
N ALA A 77 1.83 3.59 4.84
CA ALA A 77 0.66 2.72 4.73
C ALA A 77 0.97 1.29 5.16
N ALA A 78 2.06 0.71 4.65
CA ALA A 78 2.47 -0.66 4.99
C ALA A 78 2.74 -0.81 6.50
N VAL A 79 3.43 0.15 7.12
CA VAL A 79 3.70 0.16 8.57
C VAL A 79 2.40 0.26 9.38
N LEU A 80 1.45 1.09 8.97
CA LEU A 80 0.16 1.25 9.66
C LEU A 80 -0.71 -0.01 9.54
N PHE A 81 -0.77 -0.63 8.36
CA PHE A 81 -1.47 -1.90 8.20
C PHE A 81 -0.78 -3.05 8.94
N LEU A 82 0.55 -3.07 8.98
CA LEU A 82 1.29 -4.03 9.82
C LEU A 82 0.97 -3.82 11.31
N GLY A 83 0.98 -2.58 11.79
CA GLY A 83 0.59 -2.26 13.16
C GLY A 83 -0.83 -2.72 13.48
N SER A 84 -1.78 -2.49 12.56
CA SER A 84 -3.14 -2.99 12.69
C SER A 84 -3.19 -4.52 12.75
N LEU A 85 -2.42 -5.22 11.89
CA LEU A 85 -2.36 -6.68 11.89
C LEU A 85 -1.82 -7.25 13.21
N LEU A 86 -0.75 -6.66 13.75
CA LEU A 86 -0.10 -7.13 14.99
C LEU A 86 -1.01 -7.02 16.22
N LEU A 87 -2.00 -6.14 16.20
CA LEU A 87 -3.00 -6.00 17.26
C LEU A 87 -4.24 -6.89 17.07
N ARG A 88 -4.27 -7.72 16.01
CA ARG A 88 -5.39 -8.59 15.67
C ARG A 88 -5.08 -10.05 16.05
N LYS A 89 -6.16 -10.82 16.12
CA LYS A 89 -6.12 -12.28 16.31
C LYS A 89 -6.64 -12.97 15.05
N PRO A 90 -6.02 -14.08 14.59
CA PRO A 90 -6.42 -14.75 13.34
C PRO A 90 -7.86 -15.26 13.30
N ALA A 91 -8.39 -15.66 14.47
CA ALA A 91 -9.68 -16.34 14.58
C ALA A 91 -10.63 -15.72 15.63
N ALA A 92 -10.36 -14.51 16.09
CA ALA A 92 -11.15 -13.83 17.11
C ALA A 92 -11.20 -12.33 16.90
N ALA A 93 -12.13 -11.66 17.57
CA ALA A 93 -12.16 -10.20 17.62
C ALA A 93 -10.88 -9.64 18.25
N PRO A 94 -10.40 -8.46 17.79
CA PRO A 94 -9.28 -7.78 18.42
C PRO A 94 -9.65 -7.28 19.82
N ASP A 95 -8.66 -7.11 20.69
CA ASP A 95 -8.89 -6.55 22.03
C ASP A 95 -9.40 -5.10 21.99
N SER A 96 -9.02 -4.35 20.96
CA SER A 96 -9.56 -3.02 20.67
C SER A 96 -9.89 -2.89 19.19
N ALA A 97 -11.17 -2.98 18.85
CA ALA A 97 -11.65 -2.72 17.49
C ALA A 97 -11.33 -1.28 17.04
N ALA A 98 -11.48 -0.30 17.93
CA ALA A 98 -11.18 1.10 17.63
C ALA A 98 -9.72 1.30 17.23
N ALA A 99 -8.76 0.68 17.92
CA ALA A 99 -7.35 0.82 17.62
C ALA A 99 -6.98 0.23 16.24
N VAL A 100 -7.44 -0.99 15.95
CA VAL A 100 -7.12 -1.66 14.67
C VAL A 100 -7.77 -0.95 13.48
N ILE A 101 -9.00 -0.47 13.64
CA ILE A 101 -9.70 0.31 12.60
C ILE A 101 -9.03 1.66 12.39
N ALA A 102 -8.66 2.38 13.47
CA ALA A 102 -7.98 3.67 13.36
C ALA A 102 -6.65 3.55 12.60
N LEU A 103 -5.84 2.52 12.91
CA LEU A 103 -4.59 2.25 12.19
C LEU A 103 -4.85 1.94 10.71
N SER A 104 -5.86 1.14 10.40
CA SER A 104 -6.22 0.78 9.02
C SER A 104 -6.75 2.00 8.25
N LEU A 105 -7.54 2.88 8.88
CA LEU A 105 -8.01 4.13 8.26
C LEU A 105 -6.85 5.10 7.99
N ALA A 106 -5.91 5.22 8.91
CA ALA A 106 -4.69 6.00 8.69
C ALA A 106 -3.85 5.42 7.54
N GLY A 107 -3.75 4.09 7.46
CA GLY A 107 -3.12 3.39 6.33
C GLY A 107 -3.82 3.69 5.01
N LEU A 108 -5.15 3.67 4.98
CA LEU A 108 -5.94 4.03 3.80
C LEU A 108 -5.69 5.48 3.36
N ALA A 109 -5.61 6.41 4.29
CA ALA A 109 -5.28 7.81 3.97
C ALA A 109 -3.90 7.92 3.30
N CYS A 110 -2.91 7.19 3.79
CA CYS A 110 -1.58 7.10 3.16
C CYS A 110 -1.64 6.45 1.76
N LEU A 111 -2.47 5.43 1.56
CA LEU A 111 -2.68 4.81 0.23
C LEU A 111 -3.28 5.82 -0.75
N ILE A 112 -4.27 6.59 -0.33
CA ILE A 112 -4.90 7.62 -1.18
C ILE A 112 -3.86 8.68 -1.56
N ALA A 113 -3.10 9.19 -0.60
CA ALA A 113 -2.02 10.14 -0.86
C ALA A 113 -0.97 9.56 -1.82
N GLY A 114 -0.54 8.32 -1.59
CA GLY A 114 0.40 7.61 -2.47
C GLY A 114 -0.15 7.41 -3.88
N GLY A 115 -1.43 7.08 -4.01
CA GLY A 115 -2.10 6.93 -5.31
C GLY A 115 -2.17 8.24 -6.10
N LEU A 116 -2.47 9.36 -5.44
CA LEU A 116 -2.45 10.69 -6.05
C LEU A 116 -1.03 11.08 -6.53
N LEU A 117 0.00 10.75 -5.75
CA LEU A 117 1.39 10.96 -6.14
C LEU A 117 1.80 10.06 -7.31
N ALA A 118 1.37 8.79 -7.30
CA ALA A 118 1.59 7.86 -8.41
C ALA A 118 0.97 8.37 -9.71
N SER A 119 -0.23 8.92 -9.67
CA SER A 119 -0.87 9.50 -10.85
C SER A 119 -0.06 10.66 -11.44
N ARG A 120 0.55 11.50 -10.60
CA ARG A 120 1.46 12.57 -11.06
C ARG A 120 2.74 12.02 -11.69
N LEU A 121 3.29 10.92 -11.13
CA LEU A 121 4.47 10.27 -11.71
C LEU A 121 4.19 9.71 -13.11
N VAL A 122 3.08 9.02 -13.28
CA VAL A 122 2.71 8.37 -14.54
C VAL A 122 2.26 9.42 -15.57
N TYR A 123 1.25 10.19 -15.25
CA TYR A 123 0.63 11.11 -16.21
C TYR A 123 1.37 12.45 -16.36
N GLY A 124 2.05 12.92 -15.31
CA GLY A 124 2.82 14.15 -15.35
C GLY A 124 4.24 13.99 -15.88
N HIS A 125 4.87 12.85 -15.63
CA HIS A 125 6.30 12.63 -15.93
C HIS A 125 6.58 11.37 -16.75
N GLY A 126 5.58 10.57 -17.10
CA GLY A 126 5.73 9.36 -17.92
C GLY A 126 6.56 8.26 -17.26
N VAL A 127 6.70 8.27 -15.93
CA VAL A 127 7.45 7.24 -15.19
C VAL A 127 6.73 5.90 -15.32
N GLY A 128 7.47 4.86 -15.72
CA GLY A 128 6.92 3.51 -15.93
C GLY A 128 6.20 3.31 -17.28
N MET A 129 6.13 4.32 -18.16
CA MET A 129 5.46 4.22 -19.45
C MET A 129 6.39 3.98 -20.64
N LYS A 130 7.73 3.89 -20.43
CA LYS A 130 8.75 3.72 -21.49
C LYS A 130 9.37 2.34 -21.49
#